data_b521e03f0efbfd6f56965bfa66980c34
#
_entry.id   b521e03f0efbfd6f56965bfa66980c34
#
_cell.length_a   1.000
_cell.length_b   1.000
_cell.length_c   1.000
_cell.angle_alpha   90.00
_cell.angle_beta   90.00
_cell.angle_gamma   90.00
#
_symmetry.space_group_name_H-M   'P 1'
#
loop_
_entity.id
_entity.type
_entity.pdbx_description
1 polymer ?
#
loop_
_entity_poly.entity_id
_entity_poly.type
_entity_poly.pdbx_seq_one_letter_code
_entity_poly.pdbx_strand_id
1 'polypeptide(L)'
;MKKKLLNCLLPLACLATVSVSCGSSAQAAVLGDDYPSSWKYGGFGVDHWTMYWRQCTSFAAYRLSNTNGFTLPVGYGNAITWGPIARANGHRVDMNPAVGSIAWFSDGVNGAGYMGHVAWVAEVNGDQVTIEVT
;
A
#
# COMPACT_ATOMS: atom_id res chain seq x y z
N MET A 1 1.85 -14.75 -18.40
CA MET A 1 1.60 -13.31 -18.69
C MET A 1 2.42 -12.47 -17.71
N LYS A 2 3.36 -11.68 -18.19
CA LYS A 2 4.19 -10.81 -17.34
C LYS A 2 3.34 -9.65 -16.85
N LYS A 3 2.90 -9.67 -15.59
CA LYS A 3 2.23 -8.53 -14.97
C LYS A 3 3.28 -7.47 -14.69
N LYS A 4 3.31 -6.40 -15.47
CA LYS A 4 4.07 -5.20 -15.13
C LYS A 4 3.37 -4.51 -13.97
N LEU A 5 3.96 -4.59 -12.78
CA LEU A 5 3.55 -3.77 -11.65
C LEU A 5 4.03 -2.34 -11.85
N LEU A 6 3.12 -1.43 -11.79
CA LEU A 6 3.38 -0.01 -11.86
C LEU A 6 3.42 0.57 -10.45
N ASN A 7 4.47 1.27 -10.15
CA ASN A 7 4.62 2.25 -9.07
C ASN A 7 4.33 1.77 -7.63
N CYS A 8 5.39 1.55 -6.88
CA CYS A 8 5.32 1.30 -5.44
C CYS A 8 5.53 2.58 -4.65
N LEU A 9 4.69 2.84 -3.66
CA LEU A 9 4.88 3.88 -2.66
C LEU A 9 5.68 3.31 -1.48
N LEU A 10 6.85 3.87 -1.20
CA LEU A 10 7.61 3.54 0.00
C LEU A 10 7.41 4.61 1.06
N PRO A 11 7.07 4.24 2.30
CA PRO A 11 7.16 5.18 3.39
C PRO A 11 8.63 5.54 3.64
N LEU A 12 8.93 6.83 3.69
CA LEU A 12 10.23 7.32 4.07
C LEU A 12 10.41 7.12 5.59
N ALA A 13 11.12 6.09 5.99
CA ALA A 13 11.49 5.89 7.38
C ALA A 13 12.93 6.34 7.61
N CYS A 14 13.07 7.35 8.47
CA CYS A 14 14.19 7.67 9.36
C CYS A 14 15.56 7.99 8.78
N LEU A 15 15.89 9.27 8.90
CA LEU A 15 17.27 9.66 9.23
C LEU A 15 17.57 9.28 10.68
N ALA A 16 18.38 8.27 10.85
CA ALA A 16 19.24 8.10 12.04
C ALA A 16 20.45 7.28 11.63
N THR A 17 21.59 7.91 11.60
CA THR A 17 22.89 7.29 11.43
C THR A 17 23.23 6.43 12.65
N VAL A 18 23.09 5.13 12.51
CA VAL A 18 23.90 4.16 13.25
C VAL A 18 24.15 2.99 12.33
N SER A 19 25.41 2.82 11.96
CA SER A 19 25.92 1.65 11.27
C SER A 19 25.80 0.44 12.18
N VAL A 20 24.78 -0.38 11.94
CA VAL A 20 24.81 -1.79 12.33
C VAL A 20 24.30 -2.57 11.14
N SER A 21 25.22 -3.19 10.45
CA SER A 21 24.93 -4.22 9.47
C SER A 21 24.30 -5.41 10.19
N CYS A 22 22.99 -5.41 10.24
CA CYS A 22 22.22 -6.62 10.47
C CYS A 22 21.28 -6.69 9.28
N GLY A 23 21.59 -7.56 8.35
CA GLY A 23 20.72 -7.87 7.22
C GLY A 23 19.42 -8.49 7.73
N SER A 24 18.51 -7.66 8.14
CA SER A 24 17.10 -8.06 8.21
C SER A 24 16.60 -7.98 6.79
N SER A 25 16.66 -9.12 6.09
CA SER A 25 15.75 -9.34 4.98
C SER A 25 14.36 -9.02 5.50
N ALA A 26 13.71 -8.00 4.94
CA ALA A 26 12.30 -7.75 5.23
C ALA A 26 11.58 -9.08 5.00
N GLN A 27 11.04 -9.66 6.08
CA GLN A 27 10.39 -10.97 6.04
C GLN A 27 9.16 -10.80 5.15
N ALA A 28 9.25 -11.35 3.95
CA ALA A 28 8.10 -11.47 3.09
C ALA A 28 7.05 -12.33 3.79
N ALA A 29 5.86 -11.81 4.01
CA ALA A 29 4.78 -12.55 4.64
C ALA A 29 3.43 -12.07 4.16
N VAL A 30 2.62 -13.01 3.70
CA VAL A 30 1.19 -12.82 3.57
C VAL A 30 0.61 -12.81 4.99
N LEU A 31 0.06 -11.68 5.41
CA LEU A 31 -0.45 -11.49 6.76
C LEU A 31 -1.89 -11.98 6.92
N GLY A 32 -2.57 -12.21 5.80
CA GLY A 32 -3.94 -12.68 5.79
C GLY A 32 -4.94 -11.59 6.15
N ASP A 33 -6.09 -12.01 6.66
CA ASP A 33 -7.24 -11.15 6.89
C ASP A 33 -7.30 -10.67 8.34
N ASP A 34 -6.49 -9.66 8.65
CA ASP A 34 -6.48 -8.98 9.96
C ASP A 34 -7.18 -7.61 9.95
N TYR A 35 -7.86 -7.29 8.85
CA TYR A 35 -8.64 -6.06 8.74
C TYR A 35 -9.74 -6.01 9.81
N PRO A 36 -9.96 -4.86 10.49
CA PRO A 36 -10.86 -4.78 11.62
C PRO A 36 -12.26 -5.35 11.33
N SER A 37 -12.69 -6.30 12.15
CA SER A 37 -14.00 -6.97 11.96
C SER A 37 -15.16 -5.99 11.98
N SER A 38 -15.07 -4.92 12.78
CA SER A 38 -16.08 -3.85 12.82
C SER A 38 -16.18 -3.09 11.50
N TRP A 39 -15.09 -2.96 10.76
CA TRP A 39 -15.07 -2.33 9.44
C TRP A 39 -15.47 -3.32 8.34
N LYS A 40 -15.06 -4.57 8.49
CA LYS A 40 -15.35 -5.64 7.53
C LYS A 40 -16.82 -6.00 7.48
N TYR A 41 -17.45 -6.12 8.66
CA TYR A 41 -18.83 -6.57 8.80
C TYR A 41 -19.79 -5.46 9.26
N GLY A 42 -19.28 -4.29 9.57
CA GLY A 42 -20.07 -3.10 9.88
C GLY A 42 -20.89 -2.63 8.67
N GLY A 43 -21.82 -1.75 8.90
CA GLY A 43 -22.60 -1.12 7.84
C GLY A 43 -21.76 -0.18 6.96
N PHE A 44 -22.33 0.94 6.61
CA PHE A 44 -21.63 2.00 5.88
C PHE A 44 -20.81 2.83 6.86
N GLY A 45 -19.53 3.08 6.54
CA GLY A 45 -18.68 3.92 7.38
C GLY A 45 -17.37 4.30 6.69
N VAL A 46 -16.66 5.21 7.32
CA VAL A 46 -15.32 5.64 6.92
C VAL A 46 -14.34 5.39 8.06
N ASP A 47 -13.10 5.17 7.70
CA ASP A 47 -11.99 5.03 8.65
C ASP A 47 -11.38 6.38 9.03
N HIS A 48 -10.29 6.37 9.82
CA HIS A 48 -9.63 7.61 10.28
C HIS A 48 -8.93 8.38 9.14
N TRP A 49 -8.69 7.74 8.00
CA TRP A 49 -8.09 8.36 6.81
C TRP A 49 -9.14 8.87 5.84
N THR A 50 -10.44 8.84 6.24
CA THR A 50 -11.60 9.23 5.43
C THR A 50 -11.87 8.32 4.23
N MET A 51 -11.39 7.07 4.29
CA MET A 51 -11.66 6.06 3.28
C MET A 51 -12.90 5.24 3.67
N TYR A 52 -13.70 4.87 2.69
CA TYR A 52 -14.84 3.97 2.93
C TYR A 52 -14.35 2.59 3.33
N TRP A 53 -14.96 2.02 4.37
CA TRP A 53 -14.68 0.65 4.79
C TRP A 53 -14.82 -0.34 3.63
N ARG A 54 -14.04 -1.42 3.67
CA ARG A 54 -14.04 -2.48 2.64
C ARG A 54 -13.63 -2.02 1.24
N GLN A 55 -13.00 -0.87 1.12
CA GLN A 55 -12.39 -0.43 -0.13
C GLN A 55 -10.88 -0.68 -0.08
N CYS A 56 -10.29 -0.87 -1.25
CA CYS A 56 -8.85 -1.07 -1.39
C CYS A 56 -8.03 0.04 -0.70
N THR A 57 -8.52 1.27 -0.73
CA THR A 57 -7.87 2.42 -0.09
C THR A 57 -7.86 2.32 1.43
N SER A 58 -8.97 1.92 2.04
CA SER A 58 -9.06 1.70 3.49
C SER A 58 -8.14 0.57 3.94
N PHE A 59 -8.14 -0.55 3.22
CA PHE A 59 -7.25 -1.67 3.52
C PHE A 59 -5.78 -1.29 3.40
N ALA A 60 -5.39 -0.61 2.32
CA ALA A 60 -4.03 -0.16 2.11
C ALA A 60 -3.56 0.83 3.20
N ALA A 61 -4.41 1.77 3.61
CA ALA A 61 -4.13 2.69 4.71
C ALA A 61 -3.99 1.95 6.05
N TYR A 62 -4.83 0.96 6.30
CA TYR A 62 -4.74 0.10 7.48
C TYR A 62 -3.41 -0.65 7.52
N ARG A 63 -2.99 -1.29 6.42
CA ARG A 63 -1.70 -1.98 6.32
C ARG A 63 -0.53 -1.05 6.55
N LEU A 64 -0.52 0.13 5.94
CA LEU A 64 0.52 1.13 6.16
C LEU A 64 0.62 1.50 7.64
N SER A 65 -0.49 1.72 8.32
CA SER A 65 -0.50 2.09 9.73
C SER A 65 -0.10 0.94 10.64
N ASN A 66 -0.78 -0.20 10.52
CA ASN A 66 -0.61 -1.32 11.44
C ASN A 66 0.68 -2.12 11.23
N THR A 67 1.08 -2.29 9.97
CA THR A 67 2.21 -3.15 9.64
C THR A 67 3.50 -2.34 9.49
N ASN A 68 3.41 -1.18 8.83
CA ASN A 68 4.60 -0.37 8.55
C ASN A 68 4.82 0.74 9.58
N GLY A 69 3.88 1.01 10.48
CA GLY A 69 3.93 2.15 11.39
C GLY A 69 3.85 3.51 10.69
N PHE A 70 3.33 3.55 9.48
CA PHE A 70 3.18 4.76 8.68
C PHE A 70 1.72 5.20 8.63
N THR A 71 1.40 6.31 9.27
CA THR A 71 0.06 6.89 9.19
C THR A 71 -0.10 7.69 7.92
N LEU A 72 -0.98 7.22 7.02
CA LEU A 72 -1.30 7.93 5.80
C LEU A 72 -1.97 9.27 6.14
N PRO A 73 -1.51 10.41 5.59
CA PRO A 73 -2.21 11.68 5.77
C PRO A 73 -3.61 11.64 5.16
N VAL A 74 -4.53 12.38 5.77
CA VAL A 74 -5.88 12.59 5.21
C VAL A 74 -5.79 13.31 3.86
N GLY A 75 -6.69 12.98 2.94
CA GLY A 75 -6.77 13.66 1.65
C GLY A 75 -6.21 12.89 0.46
N TYR A 76 -5.77 11.64 0.65
CA TYR A 76 -5.32 10.80 -0.47
C TYR A 76 -6.45 10.41 -1.44
N GLY A 77 -7.71 10.41 -0.99
CA GLY A 77 -8.87 10.21 -1.84
C GLY A 77 -8.95 8.83 -2.50
N ASN A 78 -9.46 8.78 -3.71
CA ASN A 78 -9.55 7.56 -4.49
C ASN A 78 -8.16 7.03 -4.89
N ALA A 79 -8.06 5.74 -5.16
CA ALA A 79 -6.78 5.09 -5.46
C ALA A 79 -6.00 5.77 -6.60
N ILE A 80 -6.70 6.30 -7.61
CA ILE A 80 -6.06 6.96 -8.76
C ILE A 80 -5.19 8.16 -8.36
N THR A 81 -5.54 8.86 -7.29
CA THR A 81 -4.82 10.05 -6.83
C THR A 81 -3.63 9.73 -5.93
N TRP A 82 -3.48 8.50 -5.46
CA TRP A 82 -2.43 8.13 -4.51
C TRP A 82 -1.02 8.34 -5.05
N GLY A 83 -0.74 7.87 -6.26
CA GLY A 83 0.57 8.04 -6.88
C GLY A 83 0.98 9.51 -7.05
N PRO A 84 0.16 10.36 -7.68
CA PRO A 84 0.43 11.80 -7.79
C PRO A 84 0.63 12.51 -6.45
N ILE A 85 -0.24 12.24 -5.46
CA ILE A 85 -0.15 12.86 -4.13
C ILE A 85 1.13 12.40 -3.41
N ALA A 86 1.47 11.12 -3.48
CA ALA A 86 2.67 10.60 -2.88
C ALA A 86 3.93 11.26 -3.46
N ARG A 87 4.01 11.42 -4.78
CA ARG A 87 5.12 12.14 -5.41
C ARG A 87 5.19 13.58 -4.94
N ALA A 88 4.06 14.28 -4.87
CA ALA A 88 4.01 15.67 -4.40
C ALA A 88 4.47 15.80 -2.94
N ASN A 89 4.28 14.77 -2.13
CA ASN A 89 4.72 14.70 -0.74
C ASN A 89 6.16 14.17 -0.57
N GLY A 90 6.90 13.97 -1.67
CA GLY A 90 8.30 13.54 -1.63
C GLY A 90 8.49 12.04 -1.42
N HIS A 91 7.44 11.22 -1.50
CA HIS A 91 7.58 9.77 -1.47
C HIS A 91 8.08 9.24 -2.82
N ARG A 92 8.89 8.18 -2.75
CA ARG A 92 9.35 7.49 -3.95
C ARG A 92 8.18 6.74 -4.58
N VAL A 93 7.94 7.00 -5.87
CA VAL A 93 6.95 6.30 -6.68
C VAL A 93 7.64 5.85 -7.96
N ASP A 94 7.97 4.58 -8.05
CA ASP A 94 8.72 3.98 -9.15
C ASP A 94 8.22 2.55 -9.46
N MET A 95 8.92 1.84 -10.32
CA MET A 95 8.60 0.49 -10.77
C MET A 95 9.31 -0.61 -9.96
N ASN A 96 10.00 -0.25 -8.87
CA ASN A 96 10.73 -1.19 -8.05
C ASN A 96 9.89 -1.59 -6.84
N PRO A 97 9.21 -2.74 -6.89
CA PRO A 97 8.38 -3.19 -5.77
C PRO A 97 9.25 -3.49 -4.55
N ALA A 98 8.71 -3.17 -3.37
CA ALA A 98 9.31 -3.53 -2.10
C ALA A 98 8.24 -4.05 -1.16
N VAL A 99 8.60 -5.03 -0.32
CA VAL A 99 7.70 -5.54 0.73
C VAL A 99 7.28 -4.38 1.64
N GLY A 100 5.99 -4.28 1.93
CA GLY A 100 5.40 -3.20 2.71
C GLY A 100 5.07 -1.92 1.93
N SER A 101 5.43 -1.84 0.65
CA SER A 101 5.03 -0.71 -0.20
C SER A 101 3.57 -0.86 -0.68
N ILE A 102 3.05 0.20 -1.27
CA ILE A 102 1.76 0.17 -1.95
C ILE A 102 1.99 -0.03 -3.45
N ALA A 103 1.39 -1.06 -4.00
CA ALA A 103 1.22 -1.21 -5.44
C ALA A 103 0.06 -0.31 -5.87
N TRP A 104 0.36 0.64 -6.74
CA TRP A 104 -0.61 1.60 -7.25
C TRP A 104 -0.88 1.35 -8.74
N PHE A 105 -2.15 1.27 -9.09
CA PHE A 105 -2.63 1.03 -10.45
C PHE A 105 -3.51 2.20 -10.88
N SER A 106 -3.16 2.81 -12.00
CA SER A 106 -4.00 3.83 -12.63
C SER A 106 -5.17 3.18 -13.38
N ASP A 107 -6.06 4.01 -13.93
CA ASP A 107 -7.20 3.58 -14.73
C ASP A 107 -6.80 2.58 -15.83
N GLY A 108 -7.55 1.49 -15.92
CA GLY A 108 -7.37 0.43 -16.91
C GLY A 108 -6.15 -0.47 -16.70
N VAL A 109 -5.25 -0.16 -15.76
CA VAL A 109 -4.05 -0.96 -15.52
C VAL A 109 -4.38 -2.20 -14.70
N ASN A 110 -4.07 -3.39 -15.24
CA ASN A 110 -4.33 -4.68 -14.61
C ASN A 110 -5.80 -4.89 -14.16
N GLY A 111 -6.76 -4.29 -14.87
CA GLY A 111 -8.17 -4.40 -14.57
C GLY A 111 -8.67 -3.39 -13.53
N ALA A 112 -7.84 -2.44 -13.12
CA ALA A 112 -8.31 -1.33 -12.29
C ALA A 112 -9.34 -0.50 -13.04
N GLY A 113 -10.43 -0.15 -12.37
CA GLY A 113 -11.43 0.77 -12.91
C GLY A 113 -10.94 2.23 -12.90
N TYR A 114 -11.79 3.14 -13.36
CA TYR A 114 -11.48 4.57 -13.49
C TYR A 114 -11.05 5.26 -12.18
N MET A 115 -11.38 4.70 -11.02
CA MET A 115 -10.94 5.17 -9.71
C MET A 115 -9.53 4.68 -9.34
N GLY A 116 -8.89 3.87 -10.19
CA GLY A 116 -7.63 3.22 -9.90
C GLY A 116 -7.77 2.07 -8.89
N HIS A 117 -6.63 1.51 -8.49
CA HIS A 117 -6.57 0.48 -7.46
C HIS A 117 -5.29 0.62 -6.64
N VAL A 118 -5.33 0.24 -5.38
CA VAL A 118 -4.16 0.12 -4.51
C VAL A 118 -4.18 -1.20 -3.77
N ALA A 119 -3.00 -1.75 -3.55
CA ALA A 119 -2.80 -2.99 -2.81
C ALA A 119 -1.52 -2.91 -1.97
N TRP A 120 -1.45 -3.66 -0.89
CA TRP A 120 -0.24 -3.76 -0.09
C TRP A 120 0.67 -4.88 -0.62
N VAL A 121 1.97 -4.60 -0.76
CA VAL A 121 2.95 -5.58 -1.25
C VAL A 121 3.39 -6.47 -0.09
N ALA A 122 2.98 -7.73 -0.12
CA ALA A 122 3.32 -8.73 0.90
C ALA A 122 4.66 -9.41 0.62
N GLU A 123 4.93 -9.75 -0.64
CA GLU A 123 6.14 -10.47 -1.04
C GLU A 123 6.67 -9.97 -2.38
N VAL A 124 7.99 -10.01 -2.52
CA VAL A 124 8.68 -9.78 -3.79
C VAL A 124 9.65 -10.92 -4.01
N ASN A 125 9.46 -11.67 -5.09
CA ASN A 125 10.31 -12.80 -5.45
C ASN A 125 10.68 -12.72 -6.94
N GLY A 126 11.83 -12.14 -7.22
CA GLY A 126 12.23 -11.83 -8.59
C GLY A 126 11.21 -10.93 -9.30
N ASP A 127 10.64 -11.43 -10.40
CA ASP A 127 9.62 -10.70 -11.19
C ASP A 127 8.19 -10.89 -10.67
N GLN A 128 8.02 -11.67 -9.60
CA GLN A 128 6.71 -11.93 -9.01
C GLN A 128 6.50 -11.06 -7.77
N VAL A 129 5.32 -10.48 -7.68
CA VAL A 129 4.90 -9.68 -6.53
C VAL A 129 3.58 -10.21 -6.02
N THR A 130 3.55 -10.58 -4.75
CA THR A 130 2.33 -10.94 -4.04
C THR A 130 1.75 -9.68 -3.41
N ILE A 131 0.50 -9.40 -3.69
CA ILE A 131 -0.23 -8.26 -3.13
C ILE A 131 -1.43 -8.73 -2.31
N GLU A 132 -1.71 -7.99 -1.24
CA GLU A 132 -2.92 -8.18 -0.44
C GLU A 132 -3.93 -7.07 -0.73
N VAL A 133 -5.18 -7.48 -0.84
CA VAL A 133 -6.37 -6.65 -1.07
C VAL A 133 -7.51 -7.12 -0.18
N THR A 134 -8.51 -6.29 0.05
CA THR A 134 -9.78 -6.71 0.68
C THR A 134 -10.65 -7.44 -0.31
#